data_6757c04eec71980502630f6725f3431f
#
_entry.id   6757c04eec71980502630f6725f3431f
#
_cell.length_a   1.000
_cell.length_b   1.000
_cell.length_c   1.000
_cell.angle_alpha   90.00
_cell.angle_beta   90.00
_cell.angle_gamma   90.00
#
_symmetry.space_group_name_H-M   'P 1'
#
loop_
_entity.id
_entity.type
_entity.pdbx_description
1 polymer ?
#
loop_
_entity_poly.entity_id
_entity_poly.type
_entity_poly.pdbx_seq_one_letter_code
_entity_poly.pdbx_strand_id
1 'polypeptide(L)'
;MAYALQQLINGVTLGMIYGLIAVGYTMVYGIIGMINFAHGDIFMVGAFLSLISLLGLASLGITAVPLALALTLVFAAGLAALYGWTVERVAYRPLRESFRLAPLISAIGMSITLQNFVQVSQGARVKPMEALIPGGIQLMNRDDFAVQLSWMQIAIVITTLLVLAVFTWLVTKTPLGRSMRACEQDLKMASLLGIDTDKTISLTFVIGAALAAVAGLMFLLYYGVIDFYIGFIAGVKAFTAAVLGGIGSLPGAVLGGLLIGLIEVFWSAYFSVEYKDVAAFSILVVALIFMPTGILGRAEVEKV
;
A
#
# COMPACT_ATOMS: atom_id res chain seq x y z
N MET A 1 -14.77 -4.72 -27.35
CA MET A 1 -15.46 -4.58 -26.03
C MET A 1 -14.98 -5.59 -25.00
N ALA A 2 -14.89 -6.89 -25.32
CA ALA A 2 -14.43 -7.91 -24.37
C ALA A 2 -13.04 -7.62 -23.80
N TYR A 3 -12.07 -7.26 -24.64
CA TYR A 3 -10.73 -6.89 -24.20
C TYR A 3 -10.71 -5.70 -23.21
N ALA A 4 -11.47 -4.63 -23.50
CA ALA A 4 -11.58 -3.49 -22.59
C ALA A 4 -12.18 -3.86 -21.22
N LEU A 5 -13.17 -4.79 -21.21
CA LEU A 5 -13.75 -5.29 -19.96
C LEU A 5 -12.72 -6.07 -19.14
N GLN A 6 -11.88 -6.89 -19.79
CA GLN A 6 -10.80 -7.59 -19.10
C GLN A 6 -9.79 -6.60 -18.50
N GLN A 7 -9.43 -5.55 -19.23
CA GLN A 7 -8.51 -4.53 -18.72
C GLN A 7 -9.13 -3.72 -17.57
N LEU A 8 -10.42 -3.49 -17.60
CA LEU A 8 -11.14 -2.86 -16.48
C LEU A 8 -11.01 -3.73 -15.21
N ILE A 9 -11.26 -5.03 -15.31
CA ILE A 9 -11.14 -5.98 -14.20
C ILE A 9 -9.70 -5.98 -13.66
N ASN A 10 -8.71 -6.08 -14.53
CA ASN A 10 -7.30 -6.06 -14.17
C ASN A 10 -6.91 -4.74 -13.50
N GLY A 11 -7.36 -3.61 -14.06
CA GLY A 11 -7.08 -2.26 -13.55
C GLY A 11 -7.72 -2.01 -12.18
N VAL A 12 -8.95 -2.47 -11.96
CA VAL A 12 -9.60 -2.39 -10.65
C VAL A 12 -8.83 -3.24 -9.63
N THR A 13 -8.43 -4.46 -9.99
CA THR A 13 -7.66 -5.33 -9.09
C THR A 13 -6.33 -4.71 -8.69
N LEU A 14 -5.56 -4.22 -9.65
CA LEU A 14 -4.29 -3.54 -9.40
C LEU A 14 -4.48 -2.26 -8.61
N GLY A 15 -5.51 -1.49 -8.96
CA GLY A 15 -5.86 -0.25 -8.27
C GLY A 15 -6.26 -0.45 -6.82
N MET A 16 -6.91 -1.57 -6.48
CA MET A 16 -7.21 -1.93 -5.09
C MET A 16 -5.93 -2.19 -4.28
N ILE A 17 -4.93 -2.86 -4.87
CA ILE A 17 -3.63 -3.08 -4.22
C ILE A 17 -2.93 -1.74 -3.97
N TYR A 18 -2.84 -0.87 -4.98
CA TYR A 18 -2.25 0.46 -4.81
C TYR A 18 -3.02 1.32 -3.81
N GLY A 19 -4.35 1.24 -3.81
CA GLY A 19 -5.20 1.92 -2.85
C GLY A 19 -4.90 1.50 -1.40
N LEU A 20 -4.66 0.22 -1.16
CA LEU A 20 -4.32 -0.29 0.16
C LEU A 20 -2.98 0.28 0.67
N ILE A 21 -1.96 0.32 -0.19
CA ILE A 21 -0.67 0.94 0.13
C ILE A 21 -0.85 2.46 0.34
N ALA A 22 -1.62 3.13 -0.52
CA ALA A 22 -1.88 4.57 -0.47
C ALA A 22 -2.60 5.00 0.82
N VAL A 23 -3.51 4.15 1.34
CA VAL A 23 -4.15 4.36 2.65
C VAL A 23 -3.12 4.40 3.76
N GLY A 24 -2.13 3.49 3.76
CA GLY A 24 -1.03 3.51 4.73
C GLY A 24 -0.17 4.79 4.64
N TYR A 25 0.14 5.26 3.43
CA TYR A 25 0.83 6.54 3.21
C TYR A 25 0.04 7.72 3.77
N THR A 26 -1.22 7.83 3.35
CA THR A 26 -2.11 8.92 3.74
C THR A 26 -2.27 9.02 5.26
N MET A 27 -2.34 7.88 5.94
CA MET A 27 -2.51 7.81 7.38
C MET A 27 -1.28 8.32 8.14
N VAL A 28 -0.09 7.90 7.72
CA VAL A 28 1.17 8.35 8.36
C VAL A 28 1.40 9.83 8.07
N TYR A 29 1.18 10.26 6.83
CA TYR A 29 1.32 11.65 6.43
C TYR A 29 0.36 12.57 7.20
N GLY A 30 -0.91 12.17 7.35
CA GLY A 30 -1.92 12.98 8.02
C GLY A 30 -1.53 13.37 9.47
N ILE A 31 -0.81 12.49 10.17
CA ILE A 31 -0.41 12.76 11.56
C ILE A 31 0.92 13.51 11.66
N ILE A 32 1.90 13.19 10.82
CA ILE A 32 3.27 13.71 10.95
C ILE A 32 3.52 14.87 9.98
N GLY A 33 2.73 15.00 8.91
CA GLY A 33 2.94 15.97 7.85
C GLY A 33 4.17 15.68 6.98
N MET A 34 4.70 14.45 7.01
CA MET A 34 5.90 14.05 6.27
C MET A 34 5.69 12.73 5.55
N ILE A 35 6.30 12.62 4.36
CA ILE A 35 6.20 11.42 3.51
C ILE A 35 7.13 10.35 4.04
N ASN A 36 6.59 9.13 4.24
CA ASN A 36 7.38 7.97 4.61
C ASN A 36 7.78 7.16 3.37
N PHE A 37 8.90 7.49 2.72
CA PHE A 37 9.38 6.74 1.55
C PHE A 37 9.71 5.26 1.85
N ALA A 38 10.03 4.90 3.09
CA ALA A 38 10.25 3.52 3.47
C ALA A 38 8.97 2.66 3.49
N HIS A 39 7.78 3.26 3.38
CA HIS A 39 6.52 2.54 3.43
C HIS A 39 6.34 1.55 2.27
N GLY A 40 6.77 1.91 1.06
CA GLY A 40 6.79 1.00 -0.08
C GLY A 40 7.71 -0.20 0.15
N ASP A 41 8.85 0.01 0.81
CA ASP A 41 9.77 -1.09 1.11
C ASP A 41 9.25 -1.99 2.24
N ILE A 42 8.43 -1.46 3.16
CA ILE A 42 7.69 -2.29 4.13
C ILE A 42 6.68 -3.19 3.40
N PHE A 43 6.02 -2.68 2.36
CA PHE A 43 5.18 -3.51 1.47
C PHE A 43 5.99 -4.63 0.82
N MET A 44 7.17 -4.34 0.26
CA MET A 44 8.07 -5.33 -0.29
C MET A 44 8.47 -6.38 0.75
N VAL A 45 8.90 -5.94 1.95
CA VAL A 45 9.21 -6.85 3.07
C VAL A 45 8.01 -7.72 3.39
N GLY A 46 6.80 -7.16 3.43
CA GLY A 46 5.55 -7.89 3.63
C GLY A 46 5.31 -8.97 2.56
N ALA A 47 5.61 -8.67 1.29
CA ALA A 47 5.52 -9.65 0.20
C ALA A 47 6.53 -10.80 0.38
N PHE A 48 7.78 -10.51 0.75
CA PHE A 48 8.79 -11.53 1.03
C PHE A 48 8.45 -12.37 2.27
N LEU A 49 7.98 -11.75 3.34
CA LEU A 49 7.50 -12.46 4.54
C LEU A 49 6.33 -13.39 4.20
N SER A 50 5.45 -12.96 3.31
CA SER A 50 4.33 -13.77 2.82
C SER A 50 4.83 -14.97 2.02
N LEU A 51 5.80 -14.77 1.12
CA LEU A 51 6.40 -15.86 0.35
C LEU A 51 7.09 -16.87 1.28
N ILE A 52 7.92 -16.41 2.22
CA ILE A 52 8.63 -17.27 3.18
C ILE A 52 7.62 -18.06 4.04
N SER A 53 6.57 -17.41 4.51
CA SER A 53 5.52 -18.06 5.29
C SER A 53 4.80 -19.15 4.50
N LEU A 54 4.40 -18.87 3.26
CA LEU A 54 3.72 -19.84 2.39
C LEU A 54 4.60 -21.04 2.09
N LEU A 55 5.88 -20.83 1.77
CA LEU A 55 6.84 -21.91 1.55
C LEU A 55 7.09 -22.72 2.83
N GLY A 56 7.20 -22.05 3.98
CA GLY A 56 7.33 -22.71 5.28
C GLY A 56 6.12 -23.57 5.64
N LEU A 57 4.91 -23.05 5.44
CA LEU A 57 3.67 -23.80 5.69
C LEU A 57 3.52 -25.00 4.75
N ALA A 58 3.90 -24.84 3.48
CA ALA A 58 3.93 -25.93 2.52
C ALA A 58 4.90 -27.04 2.93
N SER A 59 6.10 -26.69 3.43
CA SER A 59 7.07 -27.66 3.92
C SER A 59 6.61 -28.40 5.18
N LEU A 60 5.74 -27.78 5.99
CA LEU A 60 5.08 -28.41 7.14
C LEU A 60 3.85 -29.26 6.78
N GLY A 61 3.53 -29.39 5.48
CA GLY A 61 2.40 -30.17 4.99
C GLY A 61 1.04 -29.49 5.14
N ILE A 62 1.01 -28.17 5.42
CA ILE A 62 -0.24 -27.39 5.49
C ILE A 62 -0.64 -26.98 4.08
N THR A 63 -1.46 -27.81 3.41
CA THR A 63 -1.91 -27.61 2.03
C THR A 63 -3.28 -26.95 1.92
N ALA A 64 -4.01 -26.78 3.03
CA ALA A 64 -5.30 -26.09 3.05
C ALA A 64 -5.12 -24.58 2.75
N VAL A 65 -5.39 -24.18 1.51
CA VAL A 65 -5.16 -22.80 1.02
C VAL A 65 -5.76 -21.72 1.92
N PRO A 66 -7.03 -21.79 2.39
CA PRO A 66 -7.60 -20.76 3.26
C PRO A 66 -6.84 -20.61 4.59
N LEU A 67 -6.44 -21.74 5.18
CA LEU A 67 -5.68 -21.74 6.44
C LEU A 67 -4.27 -21.18 6.23
N ALA A 68 -3.59 -21.61 5.16
CA ALA A 68 -2.26 -21.12 4.81
C ALA A 68 -2.27 -19.60 4.57
N LEU A 69 -3.27 -19.07 3.85
CA LEU A 69 -3.41 -17.63 3.63
C LEU A 69 -3.70 -16.87 4.92
N ALA A 70 -4.57 -17.38 5.78
CA ALA A 70 -4.87 -16.73 7.06
C ALA A 70 -3.63 -16.67 7.98
N LEU A 71 -2.90 -17.78 8.11
CA LEU A 71 -1.67 -17.85 8.90
C LEU A 71 -0.59 -16.92 8.32
N THR A 72 -0.42 -16.93 7.00
CA THR A 72 0.52 -16.05 6.31
C THR A 72 0.18 -14.58 6.54
N LEU A 73 -1.10 -14.21 6.44
CA LEU A 73 -1.55 -12.84 6.67
C LEU A 73 -1.20 -12.37 8.07
N VAL A 74 -1.50 -13.17 9.09
CA VAL A 74 -1.19 -12.85 10.50
C VAL A 74 0.31 -12.73 10.72
N PHE A 75 1.09 -13.66 10.19
CA PHE A 75 2.55 -13.69 10.33
C PHE A 75 3.19 -12.47 9.62
N ALA A 76 2.86 -12.26 8.34
CA ALA A 76 3.43 -11.17 7.56
C ALA A 76 3.02 -9.80 8.11
N ALA A 77 1.75 -9.61 8.47
CA ALA A 77 1.28 -8.37 9.09
C ALA A 77 1.92 -8.11 10.46
N GLY A 78 2.08 -9.14 11.29
CA GLY A 78 2.71 -9.02 12.61
C GLY A 78 4.19 -8.63 12.51
N LEU A 79 4.96 -9.28 11.64
CA LEU A 79 6.36 -8.93 11.43
C LEU A 79 6.53 -7.57 10.72
N ALA A 80 5.72 -7.27 9.71
CA ALA A 80 5.75 -5.96 9.07
C ALA A 80 5.39 -4.83 10.05
N ALA A 81 4.45 -5.07 10.96
CA ALA A 81 4.13 -4.15 12.05
C ALA A 81 5.35 -3.87 12.94
N LEU A 82 6.16 -4.89 13.24
CA LEU A 82 7.43 -4.74 13.97
C LEU A 82 8.44 -3.91 13.15
N TYR A 83 8.56 -4.15 11.84
CA TYR A 83 9.39 -3.31 10.95
C TYR A 83 8.89 -1.86 10.96
N GLY A 84 7.59 -1.62 10.84
CA GLY A 84 7.02 -0.28 10.90
C GLY A 84 7.29 0.44 12.22
N TRP A 85 7.17 -0.27 13.35
CA TRP A 85 7.54 0.27 14.66
C TRP A 85 9.04 0.59 14.74
N THR A 86 9.89 -0.28 14.21
CA THR A 86 11.35 -0.07 14.20
C THR A 86 11.72 1.15 13.35
N VAL A 87 11.15 1.28 12.16
CA VAL A 87 11.35 2.43 11.27
C VAL A 87 10.94 3.74 11.96
N GLU A 88 9.78 3.74 12.62
CA GLU A 88 9.35 4.91 13.41
C GLU A 88 10.37 5.23 14.51
N ARG A 89 10.75 4.23 15.30
CA ARG A 89 11.61 4.41 16.47
C ARG A 89 13.01 4.88 16.11
N VAL A 90 13.58 4.36 15.02
CA VAL A 90 14.98 4.58 14.62
C VAL A 90 15.12 5.76 13.65
N ALA A 91 14.24 5.83 12.65
CA ALA A 91 14.40 6.77 11.55
C ALA A 91 13.57 8.06 11.69
N TYR A 92 12.43 8.02 12.39
CA TYR A 92 11.53 9.18 12.48
C TYR A 92 11.52 9.85 13.85
N ARG A 93 11.39 9.08 14.92
CA ARG A 93 11.23 9.62 16.27
C ARG A 93 12.36 10.54 16.70
N PRO A 94 13.66 10.21 16.46
CA PRO A 94 14.77 11.09 16.84
C PRO A 94 14.84 12.40 16.04
N LEU A 95 14.16 12.45 14.88
CA LEU A 95 14.27 13.56 13.93
C LEU A 95 13.02 14.44 13.88
N ARG A 96 12.00 14.18 14.71
CA ARG A 96 10.73 14.93 14.68
C ARG A 96 10.87 16.42 14.96
N GLU A 97 11.83 16.81 15.81
CA GLU A 97 12.10 18.20 16.17
C GLU A 97 13.24 18.81 15.36
N SER A 98 13.81 18.08 14.41
CA SER A 98 14.89 18.55 13.56
C SER A 98 14.37 19.37 12.37
N PHE A 99 15.28 19.89 11.53
CA PHE A 99 14.90 20.63 10.33
C PHE A 99 14.08 19.74 9.37
N ARG A 100 13.15 20.36 8.64
CA ARG A 100 12.07 19.70 7.87
C ARG A 100 12.52 18.60 6.90
N LEU A 101 13.75 18.68 6.37
CA LEU A 101 14.28 17.68 5.42
C LEU A 101 14.95 16.47 6.09
N ALA A 102 15.29 16.54 7.39
CA ALA A 102 16.00 15.44 8.05
C ALA A 102 15.21 14.12 8.09
N PRO A 103 13.91 14.11 8.45
CA PRO A 103 13.12 12.88 8.37
C PRO A 103 12.95 12.34 6.95
N LEU A 104 12.90 13.23 5.94
CA LEU A 104 12.83 12.85 4.53
C LEU A 104 14.09 12.08 4.10
N ILE A 105 15.28 12.64 4.41
CA ILE A 105 16.57 12.00 4.10
C ILE A 105 16.70 10.66 4.83
N SER A 106 16.29 10.62 6.11
CA SER A 106 16.27 9.39 6.91
C SER A 106 15.34 8.33 6.33
N ALA A 107 14.15 8.73 5.83
CA ALA A 107 13.22 7.83 5.19
C ALA A 107 13.79 7.19 3.91
N ILE A 108 14.47 8.00 3.07
CA ILE A 108 15.14 7.50 1.87
C ILE A 108 16.30 6.56 2.25
N GLY A 109 17.09 6.92 3.26
CA GLY A 109 18.14 6.05 3.79
C GLY A 109 17.61 4.72 4.31
N MET A 110 16.48 4.73 5.02
CA MET A 110 15.81 3.53 5.50
C MET A 110 15.25 2.68 4.35
N SER A 111 14.68 3.32 3.32
CA SER A 111 14.23 2.66 2.09
C SER A 111 15.37 1.87 1.44
N ILE A 112 16.51 2.54 1.18
CA ILE A 112 17.70 1.90 0.61
C ILE A 112 18.22 0.78 1.52
N THR A 113 18.18 0.96 2.84
CA THR A 113 18.60 -0.06 3.81
C THR A 113 17.72 -1.31 3.71
N LEU A 114 16.40 -1.16 3.66
CA LEU A 114 15.46 -2.30 3.54
C LEU A 114 15.62 -3.03 2.20
N GLN A 115 15.81 -2.32 1.10
CA GLN A 115 16.07 -2.91 -0.22
C GLN A 115 17.34 -3.76 -0.21
N ASN A 116 18.45 -3.18 0.28
CA ASN A 116 19.73 -3.90 0.37
C ASN A 116 19.65 -5.08 1.36
N PHE A 117 18.95 -4.93 2.48
CA PHE A 117 18.72 -6.01 3.43
C PHE A 117 18.02 -7.20 2.77
N VAL A 118 16.94 -6.95 2.03
CA VAL A 118 16.22 -8.00 1.29
C VAL A 118 17.10 -8.57 0.18
N GLN A 119 17.83 -7.74 -0.58
CA GLN A 119 18.72 -8.18 -1.64
C GLN A 119 19.83 -9.11 -1.12
N VAL A 120 20.44 -8.77 0.01
CA VAL A 120 21.51 -9.58 0.60
C VAL A 120 20.97 -10.87 1.22
N SER A 121 19.82 -10.80 1.90
CA SER A 121 19.25 -11.95 2.61
C SER A 121 18.53 -12.94 1.69
N GLN A 122 17.85 -12.47 0.65
CA GLN A 122 17.03 -13.27 -0.26
C GLN A 122 17.64 -13.44 -1.66
N GLY A 123 18.66 -12.63 -1.99
CA GLY A 123 19.32 -12.61 -3.28
C GLY A 123 18.65 -11.64 -4.26
N ALA A 124 19.38 -11.29 -5.33
CA ALA A 124 18.96 -10.31 -6.32
C ALA A 124 18.01 -10.87 -7.41
N ARG A 125 17.82 -12.19 -7.45
CA ARG A 125 16.96 -12.82 -8.46
C ARG A 125 15.49 -12.68 -8.08
N VAL A 126 14.65 -12.53 -9.08
CA VAL A 126 13.19 -12.60 -8.93
C VAL A 126 12.76 -13.92 -8.29
N LYS A 127 11.77 -13.88 -7.39
CA LYS A 127 11.24 -15.05 -6.69
C LYS A 127 9.87 -15.37 -7.26
N PRO A 128 9.75 -16.43 -8.09
CA PRO A 128 8.47 -16.89 -8.58
C PRO A 128 7.71 -17.68 -7.50
N MET A 129 6.38 -17.62 -7.58
CA MET A 129 5.46 -18.43 -6.78
C MET A 129 4.38 -19.00 -7.70
N GLU A 130 4.06 -20.27 -7.52
CA GLU A 130 2.95 -20.91 -8.23
C GLU A 130 1.60 -20.34 -7.79
N ALA A 131 0.65 -20.30 -8.73
CA ALA A 131 -0.68 -19.81 -8.44
C ALA A 131 -1.41 -20.74 -7.45
N LEU A 132 -1.71 -20.22 -6.25
CA LEU A 132 -2.38 -20.98 -5.19
C LEU A 132 -3.87 -21.23 -5.46
N ILE A 133 -4.51 -20.32 -6.17
CA ILE A 133 -5.94 -20.39 -6.50
C ILE A 133 -6.09 -20.30 -8.02
N PRO A 134 -6.02 -21.43 -8.72
CA PRO A 134 -6.20 -21.46 -10.17
C PRO A 134 -7.69 -21.33 -10.55
N GLY A 135 -7.94 -20.85 -11.79
CA GLY A 135 -9.29 -20.77 -12.37
C GLY A 135 -10.01 -19.46 -12.06
N GLY A 136 -11.25 -19.40 -12.53
CA GLY A 136 -12.10 -18.21 -12.44
C GLY A 136 -13.44 -18.42 -13.15
N ILE A 137 -14.24 -17.36 -13.16
CA ILE A 137 -15.54 -17.32 -13.81
C ILE A 137 -15.36 -16.73 -15.21
N GLN A 138 -15.82 -17.43 -16.24
CA GLN A 138 -15.89 -16.87 -17.58
C GLN A 138 -17.14 -15.99 -17.68
N LEU A 139 -16.95 -14.68 -17.84
CA LEU A 139 -18.05 -13.71 -17.93
C LEU A 139 -18.58 -13.60 -19.35
N MET A 140 -17.71 -13.71 -20.34
CA MET A 140 -18.06 -13.56 -21.76
C MET A 140 -17.08 -14.35 -22.62
N ASN A 141 -17.59 -15.07 -23.58
CA ASN A 141 -16.79 -15.71 -24.62
C ASN A 141 -17.26 -15.17 -25.97
N ARG A 142 -16.45 -14.36 -26.64
CA ARG A 142 -16.78 -13.75 -27.92
C ARG A 142 -15.55 -13.69 -28.80
N ASP A 143 -15.66 -14.21 -30.02
CA ASP A 143 -14.68 -14.07 -31.11
C ASP A 143 -13.22 -14.32 -30.64
N ASP A 144 -12.87 -15.51 -30.22
CA ASP A 144 -11.55 -15.94 -29.76
C ASP A 144 -11.02 -15.28 -28.47
N PHE A 145 -11.77 -14.41 -27.81
CA PHE A 145 -11.37 -13.80 -26.55
C PHE A 145 -12.38 -14.08 -25.42
N ALA A 146 -11.90 -14.81 -24.39
CA ALA A 146 -12.69 -15.07 -23.18
C ALA A 146 -12.35 -14.06 -22.08
N VAL A 147 -13.36 -13.33 -21.62
CA VAL A 147 -13.23 -12.49 -20.42
C VAL A 147 -13.33 -13.38 -19.19
N GLN A 148 -12.26 -13.41 -18.40
CA GLN A 148 -12.19 -14.20 -17.19
C GLN A 148 -12.04 -13.32 -15.96
N LEU A 149 -12.85 -13.57 -14.95
CA LEU A 149 -12.69 -13.03 -13.61
C LEU A 149 -12.08 -14.13 -12.73
N SER A 150 -10.79 -14.00 -12.43
CA SER A 150 -10.06 -14.97 -11.62
C SER A 150 -10.58 -14.98 -10.17
N TRP A 151 -10.63 -16.14 -9.55
CA TRP A 151 -10.94 -16.28 -8.12
C TRP A 151 -9.97 -15.44 -7.27
N MET A 152 -8.72 -15.32 -7.70
CA MET A 152 -7.72 -14.48 -7.04
C MET A 152 -8.10 -13.01 -7.09
N GLN A 153 -8.56 -12.48 -8.24
CA GLN A 153 -9.02 -11.10 -8.38
C GLN A 153 -10.21 -10.80 -7.46
N ILE A 154 -11.16 -11.73 -7.37
CA ILE A 154 -12.30 -11.61 -6.44
C ILE A 154 -11.79 -11.57 -4.99
N ALA A 155 -10.89 -12.47 -4.62
CA ALA A 155 -10.31 -12.52 -3.28
C ALA A 155 -9.59 -11.22 -2.93
N ILE A 156 -8.79 -10.65 -3.85
CA ILE A 156 -8.10 -9.38 -3.65
C ILE A 156 -9.09 -8.25 -3.39
N VAL A 157 -10.12 -8.12 -4.23
CA VAL A 157 -11.11 -7.05 -4.08
C VAL A 157 -11.86 -7.18 -2.76
N ILE A 158 -12.34 -8.38 -2.43
CA ILE A 158 -13.06 -8.62 -1.16
C ILE A 158 -12.17 -8.34 0.03
N THR A 159 -10.93 -8.87 0.05
CA THR A 159 -9.99 -8.65 1.16
C THR A 159 -9.67 -7.18 1.31
N THR A 160 -9.41 -6.46 0.22
CA THR A 160 -9.14 -5.02 0.25
C THR A 160 -10.32 -4.25 0.82
N LEU A 161 -11.54 -4.50 0.34
CA LEU A 161 -12.75 -3.84 0.86
C LEU A 161 -12.99 -4.14 2.34
N LEU A 162 -12.79 -5.39 2.77
CA LEU A 162 -12.92 -5.79 4.17
C LEU A 162 -11.89 -5.06 5.05
N VAL A 163 -10.63 -5.07 4.64
CA VAL A 163 -9.54 -4.39 5.35
C VAL A 163 -9.81 -2.88 5.43
N LEU A 164 -10.24 -2.27 4.33
CA LEU A 164 -10.61 -0.85 4.30
C LEU A 164 -11.80 -0.54 5.21
N ALA A 165 -12.82 -1.42 5.25
CA ALA A 165 -13.98 -1.25 6.12
C ALA A 165 -13.57 -1.32 7.60
N VAL A 166 -12.78 -2.34 7.98
CA VAL A 166 -12.24 -2.51 9.33
C VAL A 166 -11.38 -1.30 9.72
N PHE A 167 -10.52 -0.86 8.83
CA PHE A 167 -9.65 0.28 9.08
C PHE A 167 -10.44 1.60 9.20
N THR A 168 -11.40 1.85 8.32
CA THR A 168 -12.28 3.01 8.41
C THR A 168 -13.07 3.02 9.71
N TRP A 169 -13.58 1.86 10.14
CA TRP A 169 -14.23 1.72 11.44
C TRP A 169 -13.25 2.02 12.59
N LEU A 170 -12.02 1.51 12.54
CA LEU A 170 -10.98 1.77 13.53
C LEU A 170 -10.71 3.27 13.66
N VAL A 171 -10.48 3.96 12.54
CA VAL A 171 -10.18 5.41 12.54
C VAL A 171 -11.38 6.24 12.97
N THR A 172 -12.61 5.88 12.57
CA THR A 172 -13.79 6.72 12.82
C THR A 172 -14.44 6.48 14.19
N LYS A 173 -14.43 5.26 14.70
CA LYS A 173 -15.24 4.84 15.84
C LYS A 173 -14.44 4.52 17.10
N THR A 174 -13.13 4.27 17.02
CA THR A 174 -12.32 3.87 18.19
C THR A 174 -11.67 5.05 18.92
N PRO A 175 -11.25 4.87 20.19
CA PRO A 175 -10.45 5.87 20.91
C PRO A 175 -9.14 6.20 20.20
N LEU A 176 -8.46 5.16 19.63
CA LEU A 176 -7.23 5.34 18.87
C LEU A 176 -7.45 6.27 17.67
N GLY A 177 -8.53 6.03 16.90
CA GLY A 177 -8.86 6.89 15.77
C GLY A 177 -9.17 8.34 16.18
N ARG A 178 -9.76 8.56 17.37
CA ARG A 178 -9.92 9.93 17.91
C ARG A 178 -8.59 10.58 18.22
N SER A 179 -7.66 9.84 18.86
CA SER A 179 -6.31 10.33 19.13
C SER A 179 -5.53 10.64 17.84
N MET A 180 -5.66 9.79 16.83
CA MET A 180 -5.05 10.01 15.50
C MET A 180 -5.54 11.31 14.86
N ARG A 181 -6.86 11.55 14.82
CA ARG A 181 -7.43 12.78 14.26
C ARG A 181 -7.09 14.02 15.08
N ALA A 182 -6.97 13.91 16.39
CA ALA A 182 -6.52 15.02 17.23
C ALA A 182 -5.05 15.38 16.94
N CYS A 183 -4.18 14.38 16.80
CA CYS A 183 -2.79 14.57 16.44
C CYS A 183 -2.62 15.15 15.03
N GLU A 184 -3.49 14.79 14.09
CA GLU A 184 -3.53 15.34 12.72
C GLU A 184 -3.86 16.84 12.73
N GLN A 185 -4.74 17.27 13.62
CA GLN A 185 -5.11 18.68 13.73
C GLN A 185 -4.02 19.52 14.38
N ASP A 186 -3.52 19.11 15.54
CA ASP A 186 -2.45 19.81 16.26
C ASP A 186 -1.80 18.88 17.28
N LEU A 187 -0.54 18.49 17.02
CA LEU A 187 0.25 17.62 17.90
C LEU A 187 0.49 18.24 19.28
N LYS A 188 0.75 19.55 19.35
CA LYS A 188 1.04 20.24 20.61
C LYS A 188 -0.22 20.33 21.48
N MET A 189 -1.33 20.74 20.87
CA MET A 189 -2.61 20.82 21.55
C MET A 189 -3.09 19.43 22.00
N ALA A 190 -2.96 18.39 21.16
CA ALA A 190 -3.29 17.02 21.53
C ALA A 190 -2.51 16.54 22.77
N SER A 191 -1.21 16.85 22.82
CA SER A 191 -0.36 16.54 23.98
C SER A 191 -0.82 17.28 25.25
N LEU A 192 -1.17 18.57 25.15
CA LEU A 192 -1.70 19.36 26.27
C LEU A 192 -3.04 18.82 26.78
N LEU A 193 -3.83 18.21 25.94
CA LEU A 193 -5.10 17.55 26.30
C LEU A 193 -4.93 16.13 26.83
N GLY A 194 -3.68 15.69 27.07
CA GLY A 194 -3.37 14.40 27.69
C GLY A 194 -3.32 13.22 26.70
N ILE A 195 -3.27 13.47 25.38
CA ILE A 195 -3.06 12.41 24.41
C ILE A 195 -1.57 12.10 24.31
N ASP A 196 -1.22 10.83 24.47
CA ASP A 196 0.14 10.35 24.24
C ASP A 196 0.41 10.33 22.72
N THR A 197 1.01 11.43 22.23
CA THR A 197 1.29 11.64 20.82
C THR A 197 2.32 10.63 20.28
N ASP A 198 3.32 10.27 21.08
CA ASP A 198 4.35 9.30 20.73
C ASP A 198 3.75 7.93 20.49
N LYS A 199 2.91 7.46 21.40
CA LYS A 199 2.21 6.18 21.28
C LYS A 199 1.25 6.18 20.09
N THR A 200 0.53 7.30 19.87
CA THR A 200 -0.41 7.43 18.76
C THR A 200 0.32 7.34 17.41
N ILE A 201 1.44 8.03 17.26
CA ILE A 201 2.26 7.98 16.05
C ILE A 201 2.85 6.58 15.83
N SER A 202 3.45 5.97 16.87
CA SER A 202 3.99 4.61 16.77
C SER A 202 2.93 3.60 16.34
N LEU A 203 1.72 3.66 16.92
CA LEU A 203 0.62 2.77 16.53
C LEU A 203 0.16 3.02 15.09
N THR A 204 0.21 4.27 14.62
CA THR A 204 -0.11 4.60 13.23
C THR A 204 0.87 3.94 12.26
N PHE A 205 2.17 3.97 12.56
CA PHE A 205 3.19 3.27 11.76
C PHE A 205 2.99 1.76 11.77
N VAL A 206 2.69 1.18 12.93
CA VAL A 206 2.39 -0.26 13.09
C VAL A 206 1.23 -0.69 12.22
N ILE A 207 0.12 0.05 12.27
CA ILE A 207 -1.08 -0.25 11.49
C ILE A 207 -0.81 -0.04 9.99
N GLY A 208 -0.15 1.05 9.60
CA GLY A 208 0.23 1.31 8.22
C GLY A 208 1.12 0.20 7.65
N ALA A 209 2.09 -0.27 8.42
CA ALA A 209 2.97 -1.37 8.05
C ALA A 209 2.21 -2.71 7.91
N ALA A 210 1.26 -2.98 8.79
CA ALA A 210 0.40 -4.15 8.67
C ALA A 210 -0.45 -4.10 7.39
N LEU A 211 -1.02 -2.93 7.05
CA LEU A 211 -1.75 -2.72 5.78
C LEU A 211 -0.84 -2.92 4.56
N ALA A 212 0.39 -2.42 4.62
CA ALA A 212 1.38 -2.61 3.57
C ALA A 212 1.71 -4.11 3.36
N ALA A 213 1.80 -4.90 4.43
CA ALA A 213 2.01 -6.34 4.32
C ALA A 213 0.81 -7.08 3.70
N VAL A 214 -0.42 -6.67 4.03
CA VAL A 214 -1.62 -7.20 3.36
C VAL A 214 -1.55 -6.93 1.86
N ALA A 215 -1.22 -5.70 1.47
CA ALA A 215 -1.04 -5.35 0.07
C ALA A 215 0.09 -6.17 -0.59
N GLY A 216 1.20 -6.41 0.15
CA GLY A 216 2.32 -7.23 -0.29
C GLY A 216 1.92 -8.69 -0.57
N LEU A 217 1.13 -9.29 0.32
CA LEU A 217 0.56 -10.61 0.10
C LEU A 217 -0.35 -10.62 -1.15
N MET A 218 -1.26 -9.63 -1.28
CA MET A 218 -2.15 -9.54 -2.45
C MET A 218 -1.37 -9.36 -3.75
N PHE A 219 -0.31 -8.57 -3.74
CA PHE A 219 0.58 -8.37 -4.90
C PHE A 219 1.29 -9.67 -5.29
N LEU A 220 1.88 -10.38 -4.31
CA LEU A 220 2.52 -11.68 -4.52
C LEU A 220 1.54 -12.68 -5.15
N LEU A 221 0.32 -12.75 -4.64
CA LEU A 221 -0.71 -13.66 -5.13
C LEU A 221 -1.22 -13.28 -6.54
N TYR A 222 -1.22 -11.99 -6.87
CA TYR A 222 -1.68 -11.48 -8.17
C TYR A 222 -0.64 -11.67 -9.29
N TYR A 223 0.60 -11.25 -9.03
CA TYR A 223 1.67 -11.32 -10.02
C TYR A 223 2.42 -12.65 -10.05
N GLY A 224 2.40 -13.40 -8.95
CA GLY A 224 3.16 -14.66 -8.81
C GLY A 224 4.67 -14.48 -8.86
N VAL A 225 5.17 -13.25 -8.76
CA VAL A 225 6.61 -12.94 -8.80
C VAL A 225 6.89 -11.68 -8.01
N ILE A 226 7.98 -11.71 -7.23
CA ILE A 226 8.49 -10.56 -6.48
C ILE A 226 10.00 -10.45 -6.62
N ASP A 227 10.50 -9.23 -6.46
CA ASP A 227 11.92 -8.91 -6.38
C ASP A 227 12.18 -7.86 -5.28
N PHE A 228 13.46 -7.60 -5.00
CA PHE A 228 13.88 -6.68 -3.93
C PHE A 228 13.63 -5.19 -4.25
N TYR A 229 13.21 -4.85 -5.46
CA TYR A 229 13.00 -3.47 -5.90
C TYR A 229 11.53 -3.08 -6.08
N ILE A 230 10.60 -4.05 -5.97
CA ILE A 230 9.15 -3.79 -6.13
C ILE A 230 8.64 -2.74 -5.15
N GLY A 231 9.25 -2.64 -3.96
CA GLY A 231 8.86 -1.70 -2.92
C GLY A 231 8.99 -0.26 -3.34
N PHE A 232 10.08 0.10 -3.99
CA PHE A 232 10.30 1.45 -4.47
C PHE A 232 9.28 1.82 -5.56
N ILE A 233 9.13 0.99 -6.59
CA ILE A 233 8.23 1.27 -7.72
C ILE A 233 6.76 1.33 -7.26
N ALA A 234 6.29 0.31 -6.54
CA ALA A 234 4.93 0.29 -6.01
C ALA A 234 4.70 1.41 -4.98
N GLY A 235 5.71 1.72 -4.18
CA GLY A 235 5.68 2.80 -3.20
C GLY A 235 5.49 4.17 -3.85
N VAL A 236 6.25 4.50 -4.91
CA VAL A 236 6.10 5.76 -5.63
C VAL A 236 4.73 5.85 -6.31
N LYS A 237 4.21 4.76 -6.89
CA LYS A 237 2.86 4.72 -7.48
C LYS A 237 1.77 4.91 -6.43
N ALA A 238 1.90 4.24 -5.28
CA ALA A 238 0.94 4.39 -4.19
C ALA A 238 0.99 5.79 -3.55
N PHE A 239 2.18 6.38 -3.44
CA PHE A 239 2.32 7.79 -3.06
C PHE A 239 1.63 8.70 -4.08
N THR A 240 1.85 8.47 -5.37
CA THR A 240 1.14 9.17 -6.47
C THR A 240 -0.38 9.05 -6.31
N ALA A 241 -0.86 7.85 -6.00
CA ALA A 241 -2.27 7.58 -5.74
C ALA A 241 -2.79 8.35 -4.51
N ALA A 242 -2.03 8.39 -3.42
CA ALA A 242 -2.39 9.14 -2.21
C ALA A 242 -2.49 10.65 -2.49
N VAL A 243 -1.54 11.20 -3.25
CA VAL A 243 -1.52 12.62 -3.64
C VAL A 243 -2.68 12.93 -4.58
N LEU A 244 -2.87 12.13 -5.61
CA LEU A 244 -3.97 12.29 -6.57
C LEU A 244 -5.34 12.21 -5.88
N GLY A 245 -5.49 11.27 -4.95
CA GLY A 245 -6.71 11.09 -4.18
C GLY A 245 -7.00 12.22 -3.20
N GLY A 246 -5.95 12.90 -2.74
CA GLY A 246 -5.97 13.93 -1.70
C GLY A 246 -5.42 13.39 -0.39
N ILE A 247 -4.22 13.83 -0.03
CA ILE A 247 -3.51 13.39 1.17
C ILE A 247 -4.36 13.73 2.41
N GLY A 248 -4.45 12.80 3.38
CA GLY A 248 -5.32 12.93 4.55
C GLY A 248 -6.73 12.32 4.35
N SER A 249 -7.14 12.03 3.11
CA SER A 249 -8.44 11.43 2.81
C SER A 249 -8.32 9.93 2.52
N LEU A 250 -8.81 9.08 3.44
CA LEU A 250 -8.82 7.62 3.23
C LEU A 250 -9.59 7.19 1.96
N PRO A 251 -10.83 7.67 1.73
CA PRO A 251 -11.53 7.35 0.49
C PRO A 251 -10.83 7.95 -0.73
N GLY A 252 -10.18 9.11 -0.58
CA GLY A 252 -9.36 9.71 -1.63
C GLY A 252 -8.20 8.80 -2.05
N ALA A 253 -7.44 8.27 -1.09
CA ALA A 253 -6.33 7.35 -1.37
C ALA A 253 -6.78 6.10 -2.14
N VAL A 254 -7.94 5.55 -1.81
CA VAL A 254 -8.52 4.40 -2.54
C VAL A 254 -8.89 4.78 -3.97
N LEU A 255 -9.57 5.91 -4.15
CA LEU A 255 -9.92 6.41 -5.49
C LEU A 255 -8.68 6.72 -6.33
N GLY A 256 -7.67 7.34 -5.73
CA GLY A 256 -6.39 7.57 -6.39
C GLY A 256 -5.70 6.27 -6.80
N GLY A 257 -5.71 5.26 -5.92
CA GLY A 257 -5.21 3.91 -6.22
C GLY A 257 -5.93 3.27 -7.40
N LEU A 258 -7.25 3.32 -7.41
CA LEU A 258 -8.07 2.83 -8.52
C LEU A 258 -7.74 3.53 -9.84
N LEU A 259 -7.61 4.86 -9.81
CA LEU A 259 -7.26 5.63 -11.01
C LEU A 259 -5.86 5.25 -11.54
N ILE A 260 -4.84 5.20 -10.67
CA ILE A 260 -3.48 4.82 -11.08
C ILE A 260 -3.46 3.39 -11.64
N GLY A 261 -4.14 2.43 -10.99
CA GLY A 261 -4.22 1.05 -11.49
C GLY A 261 -4.93 0.94 -12.84
N LEU A 262 -6.03 1.67 -13.04
CA LEU A 262 -6.71 1.75 -14.32
C LEU A 262 -5.82 2.35 -15.41
N ILE A 263 -5.19 3.50 -15.14
CA ILE A 263 -4.29 4.17 -16.07
C ILE A 263 -3.16 3.24 -16.49
N GLU A 264 -2.49 2.60 -15.55
CA GLU A 264 -1.38 1.68 -15.81
C GLU A 264 -1.81 0.51 -16.70
N VAL A 265 -2.93 -0.12 -16.39
CA VAL A 265 -3.43 -1.28 -17.14
C VAL A 265 -3.92 -0.88 -18.53
N PHE A 266 -4.70 0.20 -18.65
CA PHE A 266 -5.18 0.65 -19.95
C PHE A 266 -4.03 1.16 -20.83
N TRP A 267 -3.06 1.87 -20.25
CA TRP A 267 -1.89 2.32 -21.01
C TRP A 267 -1.08 1.13 -21.52
N SER A 268 -0.82 0.13 -20.66
CA SER A 268 -0.11 -1.08 -21.05
C SER A 268 -0.82 -1.90 -22.13
N ALA A 269 -2.15 -1.85 -22.16
CA ALA A 269 -2.97 -2.62 -23.07
C ALA A 269 -3.13 -1.98 -24.46
N TYR A 270 -3.17 -0.66 -24.53
CA TYR A 270 -3.49 0.06 -25.77
C TYR A 270 -2.32 0.85 -26.35
N PHE A 271 -1.26 1.11 -25.57
CA PHE A 271 -0.10 1.86 -26.01
C PHE A 271 1.17 1.01 -25.84
N SER A 272 1.93 1.23 -24.78
CA SER A 272 3.21 0.58 -24.54
C SER A 272 3.40 0.25 -23.05
N VAL A 273 3.84 -0.97 -22.78
CA VAL A 273 4.14 -1.43 -21.43
C VAL A 273 5.31 -0.66 -20.82
N GLU A 274 6.28 -0.25 -21.63
CA GLU A 274 7.48 0.44 -21.18
C GLU A 274 7.21 1.84 -20.62
N TYR A 275 6.18 2.54 -21.14
CA TYR A 275 5.83 3.90 -20.73
C TYR A 275 4.66 3.99 -19.75
N LYS A 276 4.18 2.86 -19.20
CA LYS A 276 3.06 2.84 -18.25
C LYS A 276 3.29 3.69 -17.01
N ASP A 277 4.53 3.69 -16.50
CA ASP A 277 4.91 4.47 -15.33
C ASP A 277 5.00 5.96 -15.65
N VAL A 278 5.51 6.30 -16.84
CA VAL A 278 5.53 7.68 -17.35
C VAL A 278 4.11 8.22 -17.46
N ALA A 279 3.18 7.43 -17.97
CA ALA A 279 1.78 7.83 -18.07
C ALA A 279 1.15 8.11 -16.68
N ALA A 280 1.37 7.21 -15.72
CA ALA A 280 0.85 7.38 -14.36
C ALA A 280 1.40 8.64 -13.69
N PHE A 281 2.71 8.90 -13.81
CA PHE A 281 3.33 10.10 -13.23
C PHE A 281 2.98 11.39 -13.98
N SER A 282 2.81 11.34 -15.29
CA SER A 282 2.35 12.50 -16.08
C SER A 282 0.96 12.95 -15.64
N ILE A 283 0.06 12.00 -15.38
CA ILE A 283 -1.28 12.30 -14.86
C ILE A 283 -1.21 12.90 -13.46
N LEU A 284 -0.29 12.43 -12.59
CA LEU A 284 -0.04 13.07 -11.31
C LEU A 284 0.34 14.55 -11.49
N VAL A 285 1.32 14.84 -12.36
CA VAL A 285 1.77 16.22 -12.60
C VAL A 285 0.61 17.10 -13.08
N VAL A 286 -0.16 16.61 -14.06
CA VAL A 286 -1.34 17.32 -14.56
C VAL A 286 -2.37 17.53 -13.46
N ALA A 287 -2.66 16.49 -12.67
CA ALA A 287 -3.62 16.59 -11.57
C ALA A 287 -3.18 17.60 -10.51
N LEU A 288 -1.90 17.64 -10.15
CA LEU A 288 -1.39 18.62 -9.17
C LEU A 288 -1.45 20.07 -9.68
N ILE A 289 -1.32 20.30 -10.98
CA ILE A 289 -1.47 21.63 -11.57
C ILE A 289 -2.92 22.12 -11.47
N PHE A 290 -3.89 21.26 -11.75
CA PHE A 290 -5.30 21.63 -11.78
C PHE A 290 -6.04 21.41 -10.45
N MET A 291 -5.59 20.44 -9.65
CA MET A 291 -6.18 20.01 -8.38
C MET A 291 -5.07 19.85 -7.31
N PRO A 292 -4.47 20.93 -6.81
CA PRO A 292 -3.32 20.84 -5.91
C PRO A 292 -3.64 20.13 -4.57
N THR A 293 -4.90 20.10 -4.16
CA THR A 293 -5.36 19.37 -2.97
C THR A 293 -5.71 17.90 -3.24
N GLY A 294 -5.67 17.47 -4.50
CA GLY A 294 -6.20 16.15 -4.93
C GLY A 294 -7.72 16.14 -5.08
N ILE A 295 -8.28 14.96 -5.44
CA ILE A 295 -9.71 14.81 -5.79
C ILE A 295 -10.61 14.98 -4.56
N LEU A 296 -10.24 14.41 -3.41
CA LEU A 296 -11.00 14.44 -2.15
C LEU A 296 -10.20 15.05 -0.98
N GLY A 297 -9.14 15.80 -1.29
CA GLY A 297 -8.34 16.49 -0.29
C GLY A 297 -9.09 17.70 0.29
N ARG A 298 -8.69 18.09 1.49
CA ARG A 298 -9.17 19.32 2.13
C ARG A 298 -8.14 20.41 1.93
N ALA A 299 -8.60 21.62 1.62
CA ALA A 299 -7.71 22.78 1.60
C ALA A 299 -7.12 22.97 3.01
N GLU A 300 -5.78 22.98 3.11
CA GLU A 300 -5.13 23.36 4.37
C GLU A 300 -5.46 24.84 4.63
N VAL A 301 -6.12 25.10 5.75
CA VAL A 301 -6.30 26.45 6.25
C VAL A 301 -4.94 26.86 6.84
N GLU A 302 -4.23 27.76 6.17
CA GLU A 302 -3.04 28.35 6.76
C GLU A 302 -3.41 28.95 8.12
N LYS A 303 -2.89 28.35 9.18
CA LYS A 303 -3.01 28.91 10.52
C LYS A 303 -1.99 30.05 10.62
N VAL A 304 -2.49 31.29 10.55
CA VAL A 304 -1.73 32.51 10.81
C VAL A 304 -1.31 32.55 12.28
#